data_fb572e63ed94b374aa3a00f618be694d
#
_entry.id   fb572e63ed94b374aa3a00f618be694d
#
_cell.length_a   1.000
_cell.length_b   1.000
_cell.length_c   1.000
_cell.angle_alpha   90.00
_cell.angle_beta   90.00
_cell.angle_gamma   90.00
#
_symmetry.space_group_name_H-M   'P 1'
#
loop_
_entity.id
_entity.type
_entity.pdbx_description
1 polymer ?
#
loop_
_entity_poly.entity_id
_entity_poly.type
_entity_poly.pdbx_seq_one_letter_code
_entity_poly.pdbx_strand_id
1 'polypeptide(L)'
;AGQFERADKITTDNRVLFHRVANTLNYLDIRTVVVSCGTCYDQLQGYRFEDIFPGCRIVDIHEYLLEKGVTLPDQGAGYLYHDPCHSPMKLQEPMKTVQALLGPHVLKNDRCCGESGTLGVTRPDIATQVRFRKEESIRSGEAALRARMAQAGAPAAADVKILTSCPSCLQGLKRYEDDLSSGLLEADYIVVEMARRLLGEDWLPAYVARANAGGIERVLV
;
A
#
# COMPACT_ATOMS: atom_id res chain seq x y z
N ALA A 1 18.54 -6.16 7.25
CA ALA A 1 19.82 -5.56 7.40
C ALA A 1 20.94 -6.56 7.65
N GLY A 2 21.25 -7.44 6.67
CA GLY A 2 22.45 -8.28 6.64
C GLY A 2 22.45 -9.55 7.51
N GLN A 3 21.36 -9.86 8.20
CA GLN A 3 21.26 -11.09 9.02
C GLN A 3 20.57 -12.22 8.22
N PHE A 4 21.17 -12.64 7.12
CA PHE A 4 20.55 -13.60 6.20
C PHE A 4 20.33 -14.98 6.86
N GLU A 5 21.29 -15.51 7.59
CA GLU A 5 21.16 -16.81 8.29
C GLU A 5 19.99 -16.81 9.28
N ARG A 6 19.80 -15.69 10.00
CA ARG A 6 18.68 -15.54 10.92
C ARG A 6 17.33 -15.46 10.18
N ALA A 7 17.31 -14.78 9.04
CA ALA A 7 16.13 -14.71 8.19
C ALA A 7 15.76 -16.09 7.63
N ASP A 8 16.74 -16.86 7.15
CA ASP A 8 16.54 -18.21 6.64
C ASP A 8 16.04 -19.16 7.73
N LYS A 9 16.58 -19.04 8.94
CA LYS A 9 16.08 -19.81 10.09
C LYS A 9 14.62 -19.49 10.38
N ILE A 10 14.24 -18.20 10.43
CA ILE A 10 12.85 -17.78 10.69
C ILE A 10 11.93 -18.31 9.58
N THR A 11 12.34 -18.22 8.32
CA THR A 11 11.56 -18.75 7.19
C THR A 11 11.34 -20.26 7.33
N THR A 12 12.38 -20.99 7.70
CA THR A 12 12.31 -22.45 7.91
C THR A 12 11.38 -22.80 9.07
N ASP A 13 11.52 -22.14 10.22
CA ASP A 13 10.70 -22.36 11.40
C ASP A 13 9.21 -22.07 11.10
N ASN A 14 8.94 -20.97 10.38
CA ASN A 14 7.58 -20.63 9.96
C ASN A 14 7.00 -21.65 8.96
N ARG A 15 7.77 -22.14 8.01
CA ARG A 15 7.32 -23.20 7.09
C ARG A 15 6.93 -24.45 7.85
N VAL A 16 7.74 -24.88 8.83
CA VAL A 16 7.41 -26.02 9.71
C VAL A 16 6.10 -25.78 10.46
N LEU A 17 5.88 -24.55 10.96
CA LEU A 17 4.63 -24.18 11.61
C LEU A 17 3.44 -24.29 10.66
N PHE A 18 3.53 -23.75 9.45
CA PHE A 18 2.46 -23.83 8.46
C PHE A 18 2.17 -25.28 8.04
N HIS A 19 3.19 -26.13 7.88
CA HIS A 19 2.99 -27.56 7.63
C HIS A 19 2.25 -28.25 8.79
N ARG A 20 2.59 -27.92 10.03
CA ARG A 20 1.86 -28.44 11.21
C ARG A 20 0.41 -27.99 11.20
N VAL A 21 0.15 -26.72 10.93
CA VAL A 21 -1.22 -26.18 10.83
C VAL A 21 -2.01 -26.89 9.74
N ALA A 22 -1.44 -27.05 8.54
CA ALA A 22 -2.09 -27.75 7.44
C ALA A 22 -2.42 -29.21 7.79
N ASN A 23 -1.49 -29.92 8.42
CA ASN A 23 -1.66 -31.34 8.74
C ASN A 23 -2.51 -31.59 9.99
N THR A 24 -2.50 -30.69 10.97
CA THR A 24 -3.23 -30.87 12.23
C THR A 24 -4.67 -30.41 12.14
N LEU A 25 -4.91 -29.38 11.35
CA LEU A 25 -6.22 -28.75 11.16
C LEU A 25 -6.72 -29.01 9.74
N ASN A 26 -7.08 -30.26 9.42
CA ASN A 26 -7.53 -30.67 8.09
C ASN A 26 -8.65 -29.81 7.47
N TYR A 27 -9.32 -28.98 8.24
CA TYR A 27 -10.32 -28.02 7.78
C TYR A 27 -9.76 -26.66 7.37
N LEU A 28 -8.47 -26.40 7.65
CA LEU A 28 -7.83 -25.15 7.26
C LEU A 28 -7.18 -25.30 5.89
N ASP A 29 -7.88 -24.82 4.89
CA ASP A 29 -7.45 -24.81 3.49
C ASP A 29 -7.22 -23.36 3.04
N ILE A 30 -5.96 -22.94 3.02
CA ILE A 30 -5.60 -21.59 2.60
C ILE A 30 -5.41 -21.57 1.08
N ARG A 31 -6.29 -20.87 0.37
CA ARG A 31 -6.26 -20.71 -1.08
C ARG A 31 -5.57 -19.43 -1.54
N THR A 32 -5.57 -18.43 -0.71
CA THR A 32 -5.01 -17.12 -1.07
C THR A 32 -4.35 -16.47 0.12
N VAL A 33 -3.10 -16.09 -0.04
CA VAL A 33 -2.36 -15.21 0.88
C VAL A 33 -2.39 -13.81 0.29
N VAL A 34 -3.05 -12.89 0.99
CA VAL A 34 -3.15 -11.49 0.57
C VAL A 34 -2.08 -10.69 1.28
N VAL A 35 -1.31 -9.91 0.53
CA VAL A 35 -0.23 -9.07 1.05
C VAL A 35 -0.47 -7.61 0.68
N SER A 36 0.11 -6.70 1.47
CA SER A 36 -0.01 -5.26 1.27
C SER A 36 1.35 -4.55 1.12
N CYS A 37 2.39 -5.29 0.79
CA CYS A 37 3.76 -4.76 0.74
C CYS A 37 4.59 -5.57 -0.26
N GLY A 38 5.29 -4.88 -1.17
CA GLY A 38 6.12 -5.54 -2.19
C GLY A 38 7.25 -6.39 -1.61
N THR A 39 7.93 -5.89 -0.57
CA THR A 39 8.97 -6.67 0.12
C THR A 39 8.39 -7.92 0.78
N CYS A 40 7.19 -7.82 1.38
CA CYS A 40 6.51 -8.97 1.94
C CYS A 40 6.12 -9.98 0.84
N TYR A 41 5.63 -9.50 -0.30
CA TYR A 41 5.31 -10.34 -1.45
C TYR A 41 6.53 -11.16 -1.86
N ASP A 42 7.65 -10.48 -2.11
CA ASP A 42 8.88 -11.14 -2.59
C ASP A 42 9.44 -12.14 -1.54
N GLN A 43 9.41 -11.78 -0.25
CA GLN A 43 9.88 -12.67 0.82
C GLN A 43 8.99 -13.90 1.00
N LEU A 44 7.68 -13.75 0.89
CA LEU A 44 6.74 -14.85 1.05
C LEU A 44 6.76 -15.85 -0.11
N GLN A 45 7.32 -15.48 -1.28
CA GLN A 45 7.61 -16.46 -2.34
C GLN A 45 8.52 -17.58 -1.84
N GLY A 46 9.49 -17.26 -0.98
CA GLY A 46 10.38 -18.24 -0.36
C GLY A 46 9.69 -19.25 0.55
N TYR A 47 8.47 -18.97 1.00
CA TYR A 47 7.68 -19.91 1.83
C TYR A 47 7.07 -21.05 1.02
N ARG A 48 6.94 -20.91 -0.31
CA ARG A 48 6.38 -21.94 -1.18
C ARG A 48 5.05 -22.47 -0.66
N PHE A 49 4.09 -21.58 -0.47
CA PHE A 49 2.78 -21.92 0.13
C PHE A 49 2.05 -23.01 -0.65
N GLU A 50 2.28 -23.13 -1.95
CA GLU A 50 1.69 -24.16 -2.78
C GLU A 50 2.12 -25.59 -2.36
N ASP A 51 3.34 -25.75 -1.84
CA ASP A 51 3.81 -27.03 -1.32
C ASP A 51 3.10 -27.41 0.01
N ILE A 52 2.62 -26.39 0.73
CA ILE A 52 1.97 -26.56 2.04
C ILE A 52 0.46 -26.65 1.90
N PHE A 53 -0.10 -25.79 1.07
CA PHE A 53 -1.52 -25.71 0.74
C PHE A 53 -1.69 -25.78 -0.78
N PRO A 54 -1.97 -26.95 -1.37
CA PRO A 54 -2.06 -27.10 -2.81
C PRO A 54 -3.06 -26.14 -3.47
N GLY A 55 -2.60 -25.43 -4.49
CA GLY A 55 -3.38 -24.40 -5.18
C GLY A 55 -3.42 -23.04 -4.46
N CYS A 56 -2.64 -22.85 -3.40
CA CYS A 56 -2.50 -21.56 -2.74
C CYS A 56 -1.69 -20.58 -3.60
N ARG A 57 -2.18 -19.36 -3.70
CA ARG A 57 -1.48 -18.26 -4.37
C ARG A 57 -1.21 -17.10 -3.44
N ILE A 58 -0.20 -16.31 -3.77
CA ILE A 58 0.05 -15.01 -3.14
C ILE A 58 -0.46 -13.94 -4.10
N VAL A 59 -1.19 -12.97 -3.59
CA VAL A 59 -1.72 -11.84 -4.36
C VAL A 59 -1.62 -10.55 -3.55
N ASP A 60 -1.37 -9.45 -4.23
CA ASP A 60 -1.44 -8.13 -3.62
C ASP A 60 -2.87 -7.70 -3.34
N ILE A 61 -3.08 -6.96 -2.24
CA ILE A 61 -4.40 -6.51 -1.82
C ILE A 61 -5.11 -5.67 -2.88
N HIS A 62 -4.37 -4.84 -3.64
CA HIS A 62 -4.96 -3.99 -4.67
C HIS A 62 -5.48 -4.82 -5.85
N GLU A 63 -4.68 -5.77 -6.32
CA GLU A 63 -5.08 -6.71 -7.36
C GLU A 63 -6.22 -7.62 -6.88
N TYR A 64 -6.17 -8.05 -5.61
CA TYR A 64 -7.24 -8.86 -5.01
C TYR A 64 -8.56 -8.10 -4.91
N LEU A 65 -8.55 -6.83 -4.50
CA LEU A 65 -9.75 -6.00 -4.48
C LEU A 65 -10.35 -5.82 -5.88
N LEU A 66 -9.50 -5.59 -6.87
CA LEU A 66 -9.93 -5.48 -8.26
C LEU A 66 -10.57 -6.78 -8.77
N GLU A 67 -9.99 -7.95 -8.47
CA GLU A 67 -10.59 -9.27 -8.75
C GLU A 67 -11.97 -9.44 -8.08
N LYS A 68 -12.18 -8.83 -6.92
CA LYS A 68 -13.47 -8.85 -6.20
C LYS A 68 -14.46 -7.80 -6.69
N GLY A 69 -14.07 -7.00 -7.68
CA GLY A 69 -14.92 -5.95 -8.22
C GLY A 69 -15.07 -4.73 -7.28
N VAL A 70 -14.18 -4.58 -6.31
CA VAL A 70 -14.19 -3.45 -5.38
C VAL A 70 -13.45 -2.28 -6.03
N THR A 71 -14.18 -1.26 -6.42
CA THR A 71 -13.66 -0.03 -7.02
C THR A 71 -14.34 1.19 -6.39
N LEU A 72 -13.69 2.35 -6.46
CA LEU A 72 -14.33 3.60 -6.05
C LEU A 72 -15.23 4.13 -7.17
N PRO A 73 -16.42 4.62 -6.84
CA PRO A 73 -17.17 5.46 -7.77
C PRO A 73 -16.39 6.77 -8.02
N ASP A 74 -16.53 7.34 -9.21
CA ASP A 74 -15.95 8.64 -9.49
C ASP A 74 -16.65 9.72 -8.64
N GLN A 75 -15.90 10.28 -7.69
CA GLN A 75 -16.36 11.32 -6.77
C GLN A 75 -15.64 12.66 -7.04
N GLY A 76 -14.95 12.79 -8.16
CA GLY A 76 -14.22 13.99 -8.51
C GLY A 76 -12.93 14.23 -7.68
N ALA A 77 -12.51 13.26 -6.89
CA ALA A 77 -11.22 13.31 -6.20
C ALA A 77 -10.07 13.00 -7.17
N GLY A 78 -8.91 13.61 -6.93
CA GLY A 78 -7.70 13.39 -7.73
C GLY A 78 -6.59 12.73 -6.91
N TYR A 79 -5.81 11.88 -7.56
CA TYR A 79 -4.75 11.15 -6.88
C TYR A 79 -3.43 11.20 -7.66
N LEU A 80 -2.37 11.58 -6.96
CA LEU A 80 -1.02 11.25 -7.40
C LEU A 80 -0.69 9.85 -6.91
N TYR A 81 -0.30 8.96 -7.78
CA TYR A 81 0.15 7.62 -7.40
C TYR A 81 1.67 7.56 -7.36
N HIS A 82 2.22 7.40 -6.16
CA HIS A 82 3.62 7.06 -5.97
C HIS A 82 3.81 5.54 -6.10
N ASP A 83 4.37 5.13 -7.25
CA ASP A 83 4.71 3.74 -7.51
C ASP A 83 5.99 3.36 -6.74
N PRO A 84 5.91 2.42 -5.79
CA PRO A 84 7.07 2.04 -5.00
C PRO A 84 8.13 1.30 -5.83
N CYS A 85 9.40 1.42 -5.42
CA CYS A 85 10.51 0.70 -6.07
C CYS A 85 10.30 -0.82 -6.07
N HIS A 86 9.64 -1.33 -5.02
CA HIS A 86 9.16 -2.70 -4.90
C HIS A 86 7.63 -2.68 -4.94
N SER A 87 7.05 -2.60 -6.12
CA SER A 87 5.61 -2.67 -6.27
C SER A 87 5.09 -4.04 -5.82
N PRO A 88 4.05 -4.09 -4.97
CA PRO A 88 3.40 -5.36 -4.61
C PRO A 88 2.54 -5.91 -5.76
N MET A 89 2.08 -5.06 -6.67
CA MET A 89 1.29 -5.43 -7.83
C MET A 89 2.19 -6.13 -8.85
N LYS A 90 2.04 -7.44 -8.99
CA LYS A 90 2.89 -8.30 -9.82
C LYS A 90 2.16 -8.94 -10.99
N LEU A 91 0.83 -8.99 -10.94
CA LEU A 91 0.01 -9.65 -11.95
C LEU A 91 -0.37 -8.70 -13.08
N GLN A 92 -0.51 -7.42 -12.77
CA GLN A 92 -0.90 -6.39 -13.71
C GLN A 92 0.04 -5.19 -13.66
N GLU A 93 -0.07 -4.31 -14.64
CA GLU A 93 0.64 -3.04 -14.64
C GLU A 93 0.08 -2.15 -13.53
N PRO A 94 0.91 -1.69 -12.57
CA PRO A 94 0.43 -1.00 -11.36
C PRO A 94 -0.46 0.21 -11.65
N MET A 95 -0.11 1.02 -12.64
CA MET A 95 -0.89 2.20 -12.96
C MET A 95 -2.30 1.87 -13.45
N LYS A 96 -2.46 0.79 -14.22
CA LYS A 96 -3.78 0.31 -14.67
C LYS A 96 -4.63 -0.18 -13.50
N THR A 97 -4.02 -0.96 -12.60
CA THR A 97 -4.69 -1.42 -11.39
C THR A 97 -5.17 -0.25 -10.55
N VAL A 98 -4.30 0.74 -10.31
CA VAL A 98 -4.65 1.90 -9.50
C VAL A 98 -5.75 2.76 -10.14
N GLN A 99 -5.69 2.98 -11.46
CA GLN A 99 -6.75 3.69 -12.17
C GLN A 99 -8.09 2.94 -12.15
N ALA A 100 -8.05 1.61 -12.26
CA ALA A 100 -9.27 0.79 -12.17
C ALA A 100 -9.91 0.85 -10.77
N LEU A 101 -9.08 0.94 -9.71
CA LEU A 101 -9.55 1.02 -8.33
C LEU A 101 -10.07 2.40 -7.95
N LEU A 102 -9.38 3.48 -8.36
CA LEU A 102 -9.58 4.84 -7.86
C LEU A 102 -10.30 5.78 -8.84
N GLY A 103 -10.49 5.35 -10.09
CA GLY A 103 -11.13 6.15 -11.13
C GLY A 103 -10.16 6.89 -12.05
N PRO A 104 -10.66 7.81 -12.90
CA PRO A 104 -9.90 8.37 -14.02
C PRO A 104 -8.89 9.44 -13.63
N HIS A 105 -9.06 10.06 -12.47
CA HIS A 105 -8.25 11.19 -12.03
C HIS A 105 -7.02 10.75 -11.25
N VAL A 106 -6.24 9.82 -11.84
CA VAL A 106 -4.97 9.34 -11.28
C VAL A 106 -3.82 9.72 -12.21
N LEU A 107 -2.77 10.29 -11.64
CA LEU A 107 -1.53 10.59 -12.35
C LEU A 107 -0.34 9.97 -11.62
N LYS A 108 0.54 9.29 -12.35
CA LYS A 108 1.76 8.72 -11.77
C LYS A 108 2.68 9.83 -11.28
N ASN A 109 3.23 9.66 -10.08
CA ASN A 109 4.22 10.54 -9.49
C ASN A 109 5.53 9.78 -9.29
N ASP A 110 6.47 10.03 -10.15
CA ASP A 110 7.79 9.42 -10.14
C ASP A 110 8.68 9.98 -9.00
N ARG A 111 9.93 9.62 -8.98
CA ARG A 111 10.94 9.90 -7.97
C ARG A 111 10.77 9.10 -6.69
N CYS A 112 11.91 8.73 -6.11
CA CYS A 112 11.99 7.96 -4.88
C CYS A 112 11.41 8.75 -3.69
N CYS A 113 10.75 8.04 -2.76
CA CYS A 113 10.27 8.63 -1.51
C CYS A 113 11.39 8.94 -0.49
N GLY A 114 12.59 8.39 -0.69
CA GLY A 114 13.74 8.59 0.18
C GLY A 114 13.75 7.77 1.47
N GLU A 115 12.82 6.82 1.65
CA GLU A 115 12.67 6.10 2.93
C GLU A 115 13.29 4.69 2.92
N SER A 116 13.55 4.11 1.75
CA SER A 116 13.99 2.72 1.65
C SER A 116 15.30 2.44 2.38
N GLY A 117 15.35 1.29 3.05
CA GLY A 117 16.60 0.71 3.57
C GLY A 117 17.31 1.55 4.62
N THR A 118 16.59 2.33 5.42
CA THR A 118 17.18 3.21 6.44
C THR A 118 18.04 4.36 5.87
N LEU A 119 17.85 4.74 4.61
CA LEU A 119 18.63 5.78 3.93
C LEU A 119 18.67 7.09 4.73
N GLY A 120 17.54 7.49 5.32
CA GLY A 120 17.43 8.70 6.13
C GLY A 120 18.31 8.71 7.38
N VAL A 121 18.67 7.52 7.88
CA VAL A 121 19.55 7.36 9.05
C VAL A 121 21.01 7.18 8.66
N THR A 122 21.27 6.38 7.64
CA THR A 122 22.64 6.02 7.23
C THR A 122 23.30 7.06 6.35
N ARG A 123 22.52 7.77 5.53
CA ARG A 123 23.01 8.80 4.60
C ARG A 123 22.02 9.98 4.54
N PRO A 124 21.90 10.75 5.62
CA PRO A 124 20.98 11.89 5.70
C PRO A 124 21.25 12.96 4.64
N ASP A 125 22.50 13.11 4.22
CA ASP A 125 22.90 13.99 3.12
C ASP A 125 22.24 13.64 1.80
N ILE A 126 22.25 12.35 1.44
CA ILE A 126 21.61 11.83 0.23
C ILE A 126 20.08 11.86 0.38
N ALA A 127 19.57 11.42 1.54
CA ALA A 127 18.14 11.40 1.79
C ALA A 127 17.52 12.79 1.64
N THR A 128 18.18 13.83 2.14
CA THR A 128 17.74 15.22 2.00
C THR A 128 17.65 15.64 0.53
N GLN A 129 18.64 15.31 -0.29
CA GLN A 129 18.61 15.62 -1.72
C GLN A 129 17.48 14.86 -2.46
N VAL A 130 17.25 13.61 -2.09
CA VAL A 130 16.14 12.81 -2.65
C VAL A 130 14.80 13.45 -2.27
N ARG A 131 14.66 13.93 -1.04
CA ARG A 131 13.44 14.60 -0.57
C ARG A 131 13.14 15.87 -1.35
N PHE A 132 14.10 16.76 -1.55
CA PHE A 132 13.89 17.97 -2.36
C PHE A 132 13.41 17.67 -3.77
N ARG A 133 14.02 16.67 -4.44
CA ARG A 133 13.59 16.25 -5.77
C ARG A 133 12.19 15.62 -5.77
N LYS A 134 11.83 14.93 -4.70
CA LYS A 134 10.49 14.36 -4.57
C LYS A 134 9.45 15.45 -4.34
N GLU A 135 9.74 16.45 -3.51
CA GLU A 135 8.87 17.60 -3.29
C GLU A 135 8.58 18.33 -4.62
N GLU A 136 9.60 18.64 -5.39
CA GLU A 136 9.45 19.26 -6.72
C GLU A 136 8.54 18.41 -7.63
N SER A 137 8.71 17.09 -7.60
CA SER A 137 7.88 16.15 -8.36
C SER A 137 6.43 16.14 -7.87
N ILE A 138 6.19 16.24 -6.56
CA ILE A 138 4.83 16.31 -6.00
C ILE A 138 4.15 17.61 -6.44
N ARG A 139 4.81 18.77 -6.30
CA ARG A 139 4.26 20.07 -6.68
C ARG A 139 3.92 20.15 -8.17
N SER A 140 4.84 19.70 -9.02
CA SER A 140 4.60 19.68 -10.47
C SER A 140 3.50 18.69 -10.87
N GLY A 141 3.48 17.53 -10.22
CA GLY A 141 2.45 16.50 -10.42
C GLY A 141 1.06 16.98 -9.98
N GLU A 142 0.96 17.66 -8.84
CA GLU A 142 -0.30 18.26 -8.38
C GLU A 142 -0.83 19.29 -9.36
N ALA A 143 0.03 20.21 -9.81
CA ALA A 143 -0.36 21.23 -10.78
C ALA A 143 -0.87 20.60 -12.09
N ALA A 144 -0.17 19.58 -12.59
CA ALA A 144 -0.58 18.86 -13.80
C ALA A 144 -1.91 18.10 -13.60
N LEU A 145 -2.10 17.45 -12.44
CA LEU A 145 -3.33 16.74 -12.11
C LEU A 145 -4.51 17.69 -12.01
N ARG A 146 -4.36 18.81 -11.29
CA ARG A 146 -5.42 19.85 -11.18
C ARG A 146 -5.79 20.45 -12.54
N ALA A 147 -4.81 20.71 -13.39
CA ALA A 147 -5.07 21.19 -14.75
C ALA A 147 -5.88 20.17 -15.58
N ARG A 148 -5.52 18.88 -15.49
CA ARG A 148 -6.27 17.79 -16.15
C ARG A 148 -7.68 17.65 -15.61
N MET A 149 -7.86 17.72 -14.30
CA MET A 149 -9.18 17.65 -13.65
C MET A 149 -10.07 18.84 -14.05
N ALA A 150 -9.50 20.04 -14.09
CA ALA A 150 -10.23 21.24 -14.54
C ALA A 150 -10.70 21.12 -16.00
N GLN A 151 -9.87 20.57 -16.87
CA GLN A 151 -10.26 20.28 -18.27
C GLN A 151 -11.40 19.23 -18.36
N ALA A 152 -11.48 18.34 -17.40
CA ALA A 152 -12.57 17.37 -17.28
C ALA A 152 -13.83 17.92 -16.53
N GLY A 153 -13.81 19.21 -16.15
CA GLY A 153 -14.94 19.86 -15.49
C GLY A 153 -15.00 19.65 -13.96
N ALA A 154 -13.94 19.11 -13.35
CA ALA A 154 -13.89 18.96 -11.90
C ALA A 154 -13.78 20.33 -11.19
N PRO A 155 -14.35 20.49 -9.98
CA PRO A 155 -14.28 21.74 -9.22
C PRO A 155 -12.83 22.07 -8.82
N ALA A 156 -12.50 23.36 -8.78
CA ALA A 156 -11.16 23.83 -8.39
C ALA A 156 -10.75 23.40 -6.98
N ALA A 157 -11.71 23.22 -6.08
CA ALA A 157 -11.53 22.75 -4.71
C ALA A 157 -11.58 21.23 -4.58
N ALA A 158 -11.42 20.48 -5.69
CA ALA A 158 -11.41 19.03 -5.64
C ALA A 158 -10.31 18.53 -4.70
N ASP A 159 -10.65 17.51 -3.92
CA ASP A 159 -9.70 16.83 -3.03
C ASP A 159 -8.61 16.15 -3.84
N VAL A 160 -7.37 16.44 -3.51
CA VAL A 160 -6.19 15.83 -4.18
C VAL A 160 -5.24 15.30 -3.13
N LYS A 161 -4.89 14.02 -3.24
CA LYS A 161 -3.96 13.33 -2.32
C LYS A 161 -2.85 12.63 -3.09
N ILE A 162 -1.76 12.30 -2.37
CA ILE A 162 -0.75 11.38 -2.88
C ILE A 162 -0.90 10.01 -2.23
N LEU A 163 -1.08 8.99 -3.05
CA LEU A 163 -1.31 7.62 -2.58
C LEU A 163 -0.16 6.70 -2.97
N THR A 164 0.05 5.67 -2.16
CA THR A 164 1.04 4.63 -2.43
C THR A 164 0.53 3.25 -2.03
N SER A 165 1.13 2.21 -2.60
CA SER A 165 0.89 0.81 -2.27
C SER A 165 1.98 0.20 -1.38
N CYS A 166 2.81 1.03 -0.72
CA CYS A 166 3.90 0.57 0.14
C CYS A 166 3.91 1.31 1.47
N PRO A 167 3.85 0.59 2.61
CA PRO A 167 3.87 1.21 3.94
C PRO A 167 5.11 2.06 4.22
N SER A 168 6.29 1.60 3.77
CA SER A 168 7.53 2.37 3.94
C SER A 168 7.51 3.65 3.11
N CYS A 169 6.97 3.60 1.88
CA CYS A 169 6.82 4.81 1.07
C CYS A 169 5.81 5.77 1.69
N LEU A 170 4.72 5.26 2.29
CA LEU A 170 3.78 6.11 3.01
C LEU A 170 4.47 6.88 4.15
N GLN A 171 5.30 6.19 4.94
CA GLN A 171 6.07 6.84 6.00
C GLN A 171 6.97 7.96 5.46
N GLY A 172 7.64 7.71 4.34
CA GLY A 172 8.46 8.72 3.66
C GLY A 172 7.65 9.89 3.12
N LEU A 173 6.48 9.61 2.52
CA LEU A 173 5.60 10.64 1.96
C LEU A 173 4.95 11.51 3.05
N LYS A 174 4.56 10.94 4.18
CA LYS A 174 4.00 11.72 5.30
C LYS A 174 4.93 12.77 5.86
N ARG A 175 6.25 12.58 5.76
CA ARG A 175 7.22 13.61 6.17
C ARG A 175 7.12 14.91 5.37
N TYR A 176 6.57 14.87 4.15
CA TYR A 176 6.35 16.08 3.36
C TYR A 176 5.14 16.89 3.83
N GLU A 177 4.20 16.25 4.54
CA GLU A 177 3.09 16.96 5.20
C GLU A 177 3.59 17.76 6.40
N ASP A 178 4.48 17.15 7.21
CA ASP A 178 4.93 17.68 8.48
C ASP A 178 6.06 18.72 8.35
N ASP A 179 6.99 18.49 7.43
CA ASP A 179 8.23 19.29 7.34
C ASP A 179 8.09 20.60 6.53
N LEU A 180 7.00 20.76 5.82
CA LEU A 180 6.83 21.87 4.91
C LEU A 180 5.65 22.74 5.33
N SER A 181 5.98 23.91 5.86
CA SER A 181 5.02 24.93 6.29
C SER A 181 4.00 25.37 5.22
N SER A 182 4.16 24.92 3.97
CA SER A 182 3.29 25.21 2.84
C SER A 182 2.27 24.09 2.53
N GLY A 183 2.21 23.03 3.36
CA GLY A 183 1.31 21.90 3.18
C GLY A 183 1.42 21.25 1.80
N LEU A 184 2.21 20.20 1.68
CA LEU A 184 2.08 19.34 0.51
C LEU A 184 0.84 18.46 0.67
N LEU A 185 0.50 17.72 -0.39
CA LEU A 185 -0.65 16.86 -0.41
C LEU A 185 -0.64 15.87 0.75
N GLU A 186 -1.80 15.64 1.34
CA GLU A 186 -2.02 14.54 2.27
C GLU A 186 -1.57 13.23 1.62
N ALA A 187 -0.76 12.46 2.34
CA ALA A 187 -0.29 11.16 1.89
C ALA A 187 -1.08 10.05 2.56
N ASP A 188 -1.56 9.07 1.79
CA ASP A 188 -2.25 7.91 2.35
C ASP A 188 -1.93 6.61 1.60
N TYR A 189 -2.37 5.52 2.19
CA TYR A 189 -2.29 4.20 1.59
C TYR A 189 -3.54 3.94 0.75
N ILE A 190 -3.39 3.38 -0.45
CA ILE A 190 -4.51 3.23 -1.39
C ILE A 190 -5.72 2.56 -0.73
N VAL A 191 -5.52 1.41 -0.06
CA VAL A 191 -6.64 0.68 0.53
C VAL A 191 -7.26 1.39 1.74
N VAL A 192 -6.51 2.25 2.43
CA VAL A 192 -7.04 3.09 3.53
C VAL A 192 -7.93 4.19 2.97
N GLU A 193 -7.49 4.87 1.91
CA GLU A 193 -8.31 5.85 1.21
C GLU A 193 -9.58 5.20 0.63
N MET A 194 -9.46 4.02 0.01
CA MET A 194 -10.62 3.26 -0.46
C MET A 194 -11.59 2.93 0.67
N ALA A 195 -11.07 2.46 1.81
CA ALA A 195 -11.92 2.16 2.97
C ALA A 195 -12.64 3.41 3.48
N ARG A 196 -11.94 4.54 3.57
CA ARG A 196 -12.52 5.83 3.96
C ARG A 196 -13.65 6.25 3.01
N ARG A 197 -13.43 6.16 1.71
CA ARG A 197 -14.43 6.55 0.70
C ARG A 197 -15.63 5.60 0.62
N LEU A 198 -15.45 4.32 0.88
CA LEU A 198 -16.51 3.31 0.79
C LEU A 198 -17.28 3.15 2.10
N LEU A 199 -16.62 3.28 3.25
CA LEU A 199 -17.18 2.96 4.55
C LEU A 199 -17.40 4.18 5.45
N GLY A 200 -16.91 5.36 5.04
CA GLY A 200 -16.96 6.60 5.81
C GLY A 200 -15.72 6.88 6.63
N GLU A 201 -15.56 8.12 7.11
CA GLU A 201 -14.36 8.57 7.86
C GLU A 201 -14.14 7.77 9.16
N ASP A 202 -15.21 7.36 9.83
CA ASP A 202 -15.16 6.63 11.09
C ASP A 202 -15.04 5.10 10.92
N TRP A 203 -14.70 4.62 9.73
CA TRP A 203 -14.66 3.17 9.44
C TRP A 203 -13.76 2.39 10.39
N LEU A 204 -12.57 2.91 10.72
CA LEU A 204 -11.61 2.22 11.58
C LEU A 204 -12.06 2.17 13.04
N PRO A 205 -12.44 3.28 13.70
CA PRO A 205 -13.03 3.22 15.04
C PRO A 205 -14.28 2.33 15.10
N ALA A 206 -15.15 2.38 14.10
CA ALA A 206 -16.34 1.54 14.04
C ALA A 206 -15.99 0.05 13.90
N TYR A 207 -14.97 -0.29 13.09
CA TYR A 207 -14.47 -1.66 12.97
C TYR A 207 -13.90 -2.16 14.30
N VAL A 208 -13.01 -1.39 14.93
CA VAL A 208 -12.39 -1.73 16.22
C VAL A 208 -13.46 -1.94 17.30
N ALA A 209 -14.46 -1.07 17.37
CA ALA A 209 -15.56 -1.20 18.33
C ALA A 209 -16.34 -2.50 18.12
N ARG A 210 -16.65 -2.86 16.87
CA ARG A 210 -17.32 -4.12 16.53
C ARG A 210 -16.47 -5.35 16.87
N ALA A 211 -15.20 -5.33 16.51
CA ALA A 211 -14.27 -6.41 16.82
C ALA A 211 -14.17 -6.63 18.32
N ASN A 212 -14.03 -5.57 19.11
CA ASN A 212 -13.98 -5.65 20.57
C ASN A 212 -15.29 -6.13 21.21
N ALA A 213 -16.45 -5.86 20.59
CA ALA A 213 -17.74 -6.35 21.06
C ALA A 213 -17.94 -7.85 20.76
N GLY A 214 -17.31 -8.39 19.75
CA GLY A 214 -17.44 -9.79 19.30
C GLY A 214 -16.82 -10.85 20.19
N GLY A 215 -15.99 -10.50 21.16
CA GLY A 215 -15.45 -11.40 22.20
C GLY A 215 -14.27 -12.26 21.78
N ILE A 216 -14.32 -12.96 20.69
CA ILE A 216 -13.23 -13.83 20.20
C ILE A 216 -12.12 -13.01 19.55
N GLU A 217 -12.44 -11.86 19.04
CA GLU A 217 -11.57 -11.03 18.20
C GLU A 217 -10.95 -9.86 18.96
N ARG A 218 -10.99 -9.87 20.28
CA ARG A 218 -10.29 -8.88 21.13
C ARG A 218 -8.78 -8.87 20.98
N VAL A 219 -8.29 -9.34 19.89
CA VAL A 219 -6.87 -9.68 19.72
C VAL A 219 -6.04 -8.55 19.18
N LEU A 220 -6.64 -7.48 18.71
CA LEU A 220 -5.92 -6.60 17.83
C LEU A 220 -6.02 -5.11 18.20
N VAL A 221 -5.76 -4.81 19.44
CA VAL A 221 -5.47 -3.40 19.82
C VAL A 221 -4.20 -3.35 20.63
#